data_b71b530a1f759bc3482244c473fad4d7
#
_entry.id   b71b530a1f759bc3482244c473fad4d7
#
_cell.length_a   1.000
_cell.length_b   1.000
_cell.length_c   1.000
_cell.angle_alpha   90.00
_cell.angle_beta   90.00
_cell.angle_gamma   90.00
#
_symmetry.space_group_name_H-M   'P 1'
#
loop_
_entity.id
_entity.type
_entity.pdbx_description
1 polymer ?
#
loop_
_entity_poly.entity_id
_entity_poly.type
_entity_poly.pdbx_seq_one_letter_code
_entity_poly.pdbx_strand_id
1 'polypeptide(L)'
;MKQILCFGDSNTYGYKPDKSGRFPWGVRWTSILAEKFGRDVNVIEEGLCGRTTIFDDVFRVGRKGSESFPAILESHTPLDLIIIMLGTNDCKTVYVATAGII
;
A
#
# COMPACT_ATOMS: atom_id res chain seq x y z
N MET A 1 18.61 13.32 0.30
CA MET A 1 17.48 12.67 0.99
C MET A 1 17.11 11.38 0.29
N LYS A 2 17.04 10.28 1.00
CA LYS A 2 16.60 9.00 0.45
C LYS A 2 15.08 8.98 0.32
N GLN A 3 14.58 8.30 -0.72
CA GLN A 3 13.14 8.19 -1.01
C GLN A 3 12.70 6.74 -0.88
N ILE A 4 11.73 6.50 -0.01
CA ILE A 4 11.13 5.17 0.21
C ILE A 4 9.65 5.24 -0.14
N LEU A 5 9.22 4.40 -1.08
CA LEU A 5 7.82 4.24 -1.45
C LEU A 5 7.22 3.03 -0.74
N CYS A 6 6.12 3.23 -0.04
CA CYS A 6 5.37 2.16 0.62
C CYS A 6 4.06 1.95 -0.13
N PHE A 7 3.98 0.87 -0.91
CA PHE A 7 2.82 0.54 -1.72
C PHE A 7 2.06 -0.61 -1.08
N GLY A 8 0.82 -0.38 -0.70
CA GLY A 8 0.05 -1.38 0.04
C GLY A 8 -1.45 -1.17 0.02
N ASP A 9 -2.12 -1.91 0.89
CA ASP A 9 -3.57 -1.93 1.05
C ASP A 9 -4.02 -1.12 2.28
N SER A 10 -5.13 -1.54 2.91
CA SER A 10 -5.67 -0.89 4.11
C SER A 10 -4.71 -0.89 5.29
N ASN A 11 -3.83 -1.89 5.40
CA ASN A 11 -2.82 -1.92 6.47
C ASN A 11 -1.78 -0.81 6.30
N THR A 12 -1.46 -0.46 5.06
CA THR A 12 -0.56 0.66 4.75
C THR A 12 -1.29 1.99 4.81
N TYR A 13 -2.53 2.03 4.33
CA TYR A 13 -3.40 3.20 4.49
C TYR A 13 -3.60 3.55 5.97
N GLY A 14 -3.68 2.54 6.83
CA GLY A 14 -3.93 2.69 8.26
C GLY A 14 -5.41 2.71 8.60
N TYR A 15 -6.23 1.93 7.90
CA TYR A 15 -7.65 1.84 8.19
C TYR A 15 -7.88 1.11 9.51
N LYS A 16 -8.72 1.70 10.38
CA LYS A 16 -8.98 1.12 11.71
C LYS A 16 -9.88 -0.10 11.63
N PRO A 17 -9.58 -1.17 12.40
CA PRO A 17 -10.41 -2.39 12.42
C PRO A 17 -11.88 -2.14 12.81
N ASP A 18 -12.15 -1.14 13.64
CA ASP A 18 -13.49 -0.76 14.07
C ASP A 18 -14.26 0.06 13.04
N LYS A 19 -13.66 0.28 11.86
CA LYS A 19 -14.24 1.04 10.73
C LYS A 19 -14.48 2.51 11.03
N SER A 20 -13.86 3.07 12.06
CA SER A 20 -14.04 4.48 12.46
C SER A 20 -13.20 5.47 11.66
N GLY A 21 -12.35 4.98 10.76
CA GLY A 21 -11.53 5.83 9.91
C GLY A 21 -10.09 5.38 9.83
N ARG A 22 -9.19 6.34 9.64
CA ARG A 22 -7.77 6.12 9.43
C ARG A 22 -6.99 6.43 10.71
N PHE A 23 -6.00 5.60 11.02
CA PHE A 23 -5.03 5.93 12.08
C PHE A 23 -4.29 7.22 11.74
N PRO A 24 -4.04 8.08 12.73
CA PRO A 24 -3.31 9.33 12.49
C PRO A 24 -1.82 9.07 12.21
N TRP A 25 -1.17 10.12 11.70
CA TRP A 25 0.29 10.12 11.62
C TRP A 25 0.88 9.87 13.01
N GLY A 26 1.91 9.05 13.07
CA GLY A 26 2.54 8.61 14.31
C GLY A 26 2.09 7.21 14.75
N VAL A 27 0.97 6.72 14.23
CA VAL A 27 0.43 5.39 14.55
C VAL A 27 0.56 4.43 13.37
N ARG A 28 0.35 4.92 12.14
CA ARG A 28 0.53 4.10 10.92
C ARG A 28 1.98 3.61 10.84
N TRP A 29 2.18 2.35 10.39
CA TRP A 29 3.54 1.80 10.32
C TRP A 29 4.48 2.63 9.43
N THR A 30 3.96 3.23 8.37
CA THR A 30 4.70 4.12 7.48
C THR A 30 5.22 5.36 8.20
N SER A 31 4.40 5.95 9.08
CA SER A 31 4.79 7.11 9.87
C SER A 31 5.82 6.75 10.95
N ILE A 32 5.68 5.58 11.55
CA ILE A 32 6.67 5.08 12.52
C ILE A 32 8.02 4.88 11.82
N LEU A 33 7.99 4.31 10.62
CA LEU A 33 9.19 4.14 9.80
C LEU A 33 9.85 5.49 9.50
N ALA A 34 9.06 6.48 9.09
CA ALA A 34 9.54 7.82 8.80
C ALA A 34 10.20 8.48 10.02
N GLU A 35 9.60 8.34 11.18
CA GLU A 35 10.14 8.89 12.43
C GLU A 35 11.48 8.23 12.82
N LYS A 36 11.61 6.93 12.59
CA LYS A 36 12.84 6.20 12.88
C LYS A 36 14.00 6.59 11.97
N PHE A 37 13.73 6.88 10.70
CA PHE A 37 14.75 7.30 9.76
C PHE A 37 15.12 8.79 9.88
N GLY A 38 14.21 9.62 10.40
CA GLY A 38 14.46 11.05 10.55
C GLY A 38 14.49 11.84 9.25
N ARG A 39 15.18 12.97 9.26
CA ARG A 39 15.14 13.98 8.19
C ARG A 39 15.75 13.55 6.86
N ASP A 40 16.66 12.58 6.90
CA ASP A 40 17.41 12.18 5.70
C ASP A 40 16.64 11.21 4.80
N VAL A 41 15.45 10.79 5.24
CA VAL A 41 14.62 9.84 4.52
C VAL A 41 13.20 10.38 4.40
N ASN A 42 12.69 10.39 3.17
CA ASN A 42 11.29 10.70 2.90
C ASN A 42 10.53 9.39 2.67
N VAL A 43 9.49 9.15 3.45
CA VAL A 43 8.62 7.97 3.31
C VAL A 43 7.33 8.39 2.61
N ILE A 44 7.09 7.82 1.44
CA ILE A 44 5.93 8.10 0.61
C ILE A 44 4.89 7.03 0.87
N GLU A 45 3.71 7.44 1.32
CA GLU A 45 2.61 6.52 1.61
C GLU A 45 1.70 6.37 0.39
N GLU A 46 1.59 5.15 -0.11
CA GLU A 46 0.68 4.78 -1.20
C GLU A 46 -0.16 3.58 -0.77
N GLY A 47 -0.96 3.77 0.27
CA GLY A 47 -1.90 2.77 0.77
C GLY A 47 -3.31 3.03 0.25
N LEU A 48 -4.01 1.98 -0.17
CA LEU A 48 -5.38 2.05 -0.63
C LEU A 48 -6.18 0.87 -0.10
N CYS A 49 -7.26 1.15 0.61
CA CYS A 49 -8.14 0.10 1.14
C CYS A 49 -8.66 -0.79 0.01
N GLY A 50 -8.54 -2.10 0.18
CA GLY A 50 -9.02 -3.08 -0.80
C GLY A 50 -8.07 -3.35 -1.96
N ARG A 51 -6.90 -2.73 -2.00
CA ARG A 51 -5.94 -2.98 -3.09
C ARG A 51 -5.48 -4.44 -3.09
N THR A 52 -5.48 -5.03 -4.28
CA THR A 52 -5.00 -6.37 -4.56
C THR A 52 -3.68 -6.31 -5.34
N THR A 53 -3.08 -7.47 -5.63
CA THR A 53 -1.94 -7.54 -6.55
C THR A 53 -2.43 -7.45 -8.01
N ILE A 54 -3.30 -8.36 -8.44
CA ILE A 54 -3.67 -8.50 -9.86
C ILE A 54 -5.19 -8.54 -10.12
N PHE A 55 -6.02 -8.39 -9.10
CA PHE A 55 -7.47 -8.54 -9.25
C PHE A 55 -8.19 -7.20 -9.27
N ASP A 56 -9.17 -7.07 -10.16
CA ASP A 56 -10.13 -5.97 -10.12
C ASP A 56 -11.20 -6.25 -9.07
N ASP A 57 -11.65 -5.19 -8.39
CA ASP A 57 -12.81 -5.26 -7.51
C ASP A 57 -14.02 -4.74 -8.29
N VAL A 58 -15.08 -5.54 -8.43
CA VAL A 58 -16.25 -5.16 -9.22
C VAL A 58 -17.03 -3.99 -8.62
N PHE A 59 -16.83 -3.71 -7.34
CA PHE A 59 -17.52 -2.62 -6.64
C PHE A 59 -16.67 -1.37 -6.43
N ARG A 60 -15.35 -1.48 -6.60
CA ARG A 60 -14.40 -0.40 -6.26
C ARG A 60 -13.35 -0.25 -7.34
N VAL A 61 -13.37 0.90 -8.00
CA VAL A 61 -12.45 1.22 -9.09
C VAL A 61 -11.00 1.31 -8.57
N GLY A 62 -10.06 0.85 -9.37
CA GLY A 62 -8.64 1.10 -9.14
C GLY A 62 -7.98 0.20 -8.10
N ARG A 63 -8.58 -0.93 -7.74
CA ARG A 63 -8.02 -1.83 -6.71
C ARG A 63 -6.99 -2.81 -7.24
N LYS A 64 -6.84 -2.93 -8.55
CA LYS A 64 -5.83 -3.79 -9.16
C LYS A 64 -4.45 -3.13 -9.08
N GLY A 65 -3.62 -3.60 -8.14
CA GLY A 65 -2.31 -3.01 -7.84
C GLY A 65 -1.37 -3.00 -9.04
N SER A 66 -1.35 -4.09 -9.81
CA SER A 66 -0.48 -4.19 -10.99
C SER A 66 -0.81 -3.16 -12.08
N GLU A 67 -2.04 -2.66 -12.12
CA GLU A 67 -2.46 -1.64 -13.08
C GLU A 67 -2.00 -0.25 -12.67
N SER A 68 -2.12 0.11 -11.38
CA SER A 68 -1.78 1.45 -10.89
C SER A 68 -0.30 1.63 -10.55
N PHE A 69 0.39 0.55 -10.22
CA PHE A 69 1.77 0.62 -9.72
C PHE A 69 2.75 1.31 -10.68
N PRO A 70 2.76 1.00 -11.99
CA PRO A 70 3.72 1.64 -12.90
C PRO A 70 3.62 3.17 -12.91
N ALA A 71 2.41 3.72 -12.94
CA ALA A 71 2.21 5.17 -12.94
C ALA A 71 2.60 5.80 -11.59
N ILE A 72 2.28 5.13 -10.50
CA ILE A 72 2.67 5.57 -9.15
C ILE A 72 4.18 5.57 -9.02
N LEU A 73 4.84 4.50 -9.45
CA LEU A 73 6.28 4.38 -9.44
C LEU A 73 6.94 5.52 -10.22
N GLU A 74 6.47 5.76 -11.43
CA GLU A 74 6.98 6.80 -12.30
C GLU A 74 6.82 8.20 -11.67
N SER A 75 5.67 8.46 -11.03
CA SER A 75 5.38 9.77 -10.43
C SER A 75 6.28 10.09 -9.23
N HIS A 76 6.88 9.09 -8.60
CA HIS A 76 7.74 9.27 -7.43
C HIS A 76 9.22 9.01 -7.69
N THR A 77 9.59 8.67 -8.93
CA THR A 77 11.00 8.44 -9.30
C THR A 77 11.81 9.74 -9.23
N PRO A 78 13.06 9.73 -8.73
CA PRO A 78 13.85 8.55 -8.36
C PRO A 78 13.56 8.03 -6.94
N LEU A 79 13.60 6.71 -6.77
CA LEU A 79 13.36 6.04 -5.51
C LEU A 79 14.60 5.23 -5.10
N ASP A 80 14.87 5.17 -3.80
CA ASP A 80 15.96 4.36 -3.24
C ASP A 80 15.47 3.00 -2.77
N LEU A 81 14.22 2.91 -2.31
CA LEU A 81 13.63 1.67 -1.81
C LEU A 81 12.13 1.66 -2.07
N ILE A 82 11.61 0.48 -2.40
CA ILE A 82 10.18 0.24 -2.56
C ILE A 82 9.80 -0.90 -1.61
N ILE A 83 8.81 -0.66 -0.76
CA ILE A 83 8.24 -1.67 0.13
C ILE A 83 6.83 -1.95 -0.36
N ILE A 84 6.56 -3.21 -0.74
CA ILE A 84 5.25 -3.66 -1.20
C ILE A 84 4.65 -4.55 -0.12
N MET A 85 3.47 -4.19 0.37
CA MET A 85 2.73 -4.96 1.36
C MET A 85 1.31 -5.18 0.85
N LEU A 86 1.13 -6.27 0.11
CA LEU A 86 -0.12 -6.66 -0.53
C LEU A 86 -0.37 -8.16 -0.36
N GLY A 87 -1.58 -8.61 -0.71
CA GLY A 87 -1.94 -10.03 -0.73
C GLY A 87 -3.16 -10.37 0.12
N THR A 88 -3.42 -9.61 1.18
CA THR A 88 -4.57 -9.84 2.07
C THR A 88 -5.89 -9.82 1.30
N ASN A 89 -6.09 -8.83 0.44
CA ASN A 89 -7.32 -8.70 -0.33
C ASN A 89 -7.43 -9.72 -1.48
N ASP A 90 -6.29 -10.23 -1.94
CA ASP A 90 -6.25 -11.30 -2.94
C ASP A 90 -6.85 -12.60 -2.41
N CYS A 91 -6.86 -12.76 -1.09
CA CYS A 91 -7.39 -13.95 -0.41
C CYS A 91 -8.91 -13.97 -0.29
N LYS A 92 -9.61 -12.94 -0.78
CA LYS A 92 -11.07 -12.94 -0.80
C LYS A 92 -11.58 -14.12 -1.61
N THR A 93 -12.63 -14.76 -1.12
CA THR A 93 -13.21 -15.96 -1.75
C THR A 93 -13.58 -15.74 -3.22
N VAL A 94 -14.04 -14.54 -3.58
CA VAL A 94 -14.45 -14.19 -4.94
C VAL A 94 -13.33 -14.36 -5.97
N TYR A 95 -12.07 -14.23 -5.55
CA TYR A 95 -10.93 -14.33 -6.47
C TYR A 95 -10.40 -15.75 -6.64
N VAL A 96 -10.70 -16.65 -5.70
CA VAL A 96 -10.21 -18.04 -5.73
C VAL A 96 -8.70 -18.11 -5.98
N ALA A 97 -7.95 -17.19 -5.38
CA ALA A 97 -6.52 -17.08 -5.61
C ALA A 97 -5.73 -18.13 -4.83
N THR A 98 -4.66 -18.62 -5.44
CA THR A 98 -3.68 -19.49 -4.79
C THR A 98 -2.37 -18.71 -4.60
N ALA A 99 -1.48 -19.24 -3.75
CA ALA A 99 -0.17 -18.62 -3.54
C ALA A 99 0.64 -18.43 -4.83
N GLY A 100 0.46 -19.34 -5.79
CA GLY A 100 1.15 -19.27 -7.08
C GLY A 100 0.65 -18.15 -7.99
N ILE A 101 -0.57 -17.63 -7.75
CA ILE A 101 -1.14 -16.52 -8.50
C ILE A 101 -0.74 -15.18 -7.89
N ILE A 102 -0.68 -15.11 -6.59
CA ILE A 102 -0.31 -13.89 -5.86
C ILE A 102 1.19 -13.66 -5.98
#